data_f79aba01bfdb8249451d58be716c9c38
#
_entry.id   f79aba01bfdb8249451d58be716c9c38
#
_cell.length_a   1.000
_cell.length_b   1.000
_cell.length_c   1.000
_cell.angle_alpha   90.00
_cell.angle_beta   90.00
_cell.angle_gamma   90.00
#
_symmetry.space_group_name_H-M   'P 1'
#
loop_
_entity.id
_entity.type
_entity.pdbx_description
1 polymer ?
#
loop_
_entity_poly.entity_id
_entity_poly.type
_entity_poly.pdbx_seq_one_letter_code
_entity_poly.pdbx_strand_id
1 'polypeptide(L)'
;MAALALVVVHAGPAVRAQKPAATHDASRTPVRSVWPPPPEEARVRYVTVYSGSEDVGAARKSRTISLKETLLGRSRVSSEQRNPNGFVKPFGVAVDGFGRIIVTDSAQASVVVLDPARRQFLPINEATGRAMFRVPVGLAVDGSNNIYVGDTGLKAVLVFGPDLAFRSTIGGHDQMEAPSGLAVDQARQRLYVVDSRKHVLLVYDVATGNLQARVGKRGTEEGEFNFPTAVAVGPDGRVYVTDTMNCRVEVFGPDLHFISAFGSLGVRPGQFRRPKGIAVDAENVVYVTDSDYNNFQMFTAAGQPLMWVGEMGERPGQLLLPAGIAVDRQRRLILVCEQYNRRVQVFERVGPPGK
;
A
#
# COMPACT_ATOMS: atom_id res chain seq x y z
N MET A 1 8.83 -15.11 -74.65
CA MET A 1 8.06 -15.86 -73.67
C MET A 1 9.03 -16.28 -72.57
N ALA A 2 9.03 -15.60 -71.43
CA ALA A 2 9.85 -15.94 -70.29
C ALA A 2 8.90 -16.29 -69.15
N ALA A 3 8.97 -17.54 -68.67
CA ALA A 3 8.15 -18.03 -67.57
C ALA A 3 8.76 -17.62 -66.23
N LEU A 4 7.99 -16.91 -65.45
CA LEU A 4 8.33 -16.52 -64.09
C LEU A 4 7.96 -17.66 -63.14
N ALA A 5 8.95 -18.30 -62.51
CA ALA A 5 8.74 -19.31 -61.49
C ALA A 5 8.51 -18.64 -60.12
N LEU A 6 7.33 -18.88 -59.55
CA LEU A 6 6.96 -18.39 -58.20
C LEU A 6 7.51 -19.37 -57.16
N VAL A 7 8.50 -18.93 -56.38
CA VAL A 7 9.00 -19.70 -55.23
C VAL A 7 8.13 -19.39 -54.01
N VAL A 8 7.31 -20.36 -53.59
CA VAL A 8 6.53 -20.29 -52.35
C VAL A 8 7.45 -20.76 -51.22
N VAL A 9 7.88 -19.81 -50.37
CA VAL A 9 8.59 -20.11 -49.11
C VAL A 9 7.55 -20.42 -48.04
N HIS A 10 7.47 -21.70 -47.65
CA HIS A 10 6.68 -22.12 -46.51
C HIS A 10 7.41 -21.68 -45.23
N ALA A 11 6.86 -20.70 -44.52
CA ALA A 11 7.26 -20.37 -43.16
C ALA A 11 6.68 -21.43 -42.21
N GLY A 12 7.55 -22.25 -41.63
CA GLY A 12 7.18 -23.18 -40.56
C GLY A 12 6.70 -22.45 -39.30
N PRO A 13 5.90 -23.08 -38.42
CA PRO A 13 5.37 -22.45 -37.25
C PRO A 13 6.49 -22.08 -36.27
N ALA A 14 6.55 -20.81 -35.87
CA ALA A 14 7.46 -20.32 -34.85
C ALA A 14 7.18 -21.04 -33.52
N VAL A 15 8.13 -21.82 -33.06
CA VAL A 15 8.11 -22.43 -31.72
C VAL A 15 8.25 -21.30 -30.70
N ARG A 16 7.12 -20.95 -30.11
CA ARG A 16 7.08 -19.99 -28.99
C ARG A 16 7.66 -20.70 -27.77
N ALA A 17 8.88 -20.33 -27.38
CA ALA A 17 9.49 -20.82 -26.16
C ALA A 17 8.57 -20.48 -24.98
N GLN A 18 7.90 -21.48 -24.40
CA GLN A 18 7.20 -21.35 -23.14
C GLN A 18 8.24 -21.14 -22.03
N LYS A 19 8.16 -19.98 -21.37
CA LYS A 19 8.90 -19.73 -20.13
C LYS A 19 8.45 -20.81 -19.13
N PRO A 20 9.36 -21.58 -18.51
CA PRO A 20 8.97 -22.61 -17.56
C PRO A 20 8.19 -21.95 -16.41
N ALA A 21 7.05 -22.54 -16.08
CA ALA A 21 6.30 -22.21 -14.89
C ALA A 21 7.24 -22.37 -13.68
N ALA A 22 7.37 -21.33 -12.87
CA ALA A 22 8.14 -21.41 -11.64
C ALA A 22 7.50 -22.48 -10.77
N THR A 23 8.14 -23.65 -10.68
CA THR A 23 7.82 -24.68 -9.71
C THR A 23 8.18 -24.12 -8.35
N HIS A 24 7.21 -23.96 -7.47
CA HIS A 24 7.42 -23.69 -6.05
C HIS A 24 8.22 -24.87 -5.48
N ASP A 25 9.50 -24.69 -5.33
CA ASP A 25 10.40 -25.63 -4.70
C ASP A 25 10.16 -25.58 -3.17
N ALA A 26 9.39 -26.54 -2.67
CA ALA A 26 9.07 -26.70 -1.26
C ALA A 26 10.31 -27.05 -0.38
N SER A 27 11.49 -27.22 -0.98
CA SER A 27 12.74 -27.56 -0.28
C SER A 27 13.52 -26.35 0.23
N ARG A 28 13.07 -25.10 -0.05
CA ARG A 28 13.74 -23.90 0.44
C ARG A 28 13.35 -23.65 1.89
N THR A 29 14.20 -24.10 2.80
CA THR A 29 14.21 -23.64 4.21
C THR A 29 14.00 -22.12 4.21
N PRO A 30 13.00 -21.59 4.94
CA PRO A 30 12.75 -20.15 4.94
C PRO A 30 14.03 -19.44 5.36
N VAL A 31 14.58 -18.63 4.49
CA VAL A 31 15.70 -17.75 4.83
C VAL A 31 15.17 -16.83 5.90
N ARG A 32 15.54 -17.08 7.15
CA ARG A 32 15.23 -16.21 8.29
C ARG A 32 16.11 -14.97 8.15
N SER A 33 15.68 -14.02 7.33
CA SER A 33 16.33 -12.72 7.21
C SER A 33 15.99 -11.90 8.46
N VAL A 34 17.01 -11.37 9.11
CA VAL A 34 16.90 -10.56 10.33
C VAL A 34 17.70 -9.27 10.16
N TRP A 35 17.26 -8.20 10.83
CA TRP A 35 17.90 -6.89 10.82
C TRP A 35 18.06 -6.35 12.25
N PRO A 36 19.20 -5.78 12.59
CA PRO A 36 20.45 -5.91 11.84
C PRO A 36 20.89 -7.38 11.73
N PRO A 37 21.81 -7.70 10.80
CA PRO A 37 22.36 -9.05 10.71
C PRO A 37 23.28 -9.34 11.90
N PRO A 38 23.51 -10.64 12.23
CA PRO A 38 24.49 -10.99 13.25
C PRO A 38 25.87 -10.37 12.98
N PRO A 39 26.64 -9.99 14.00
CA PRO A 39 26.45 -10.34 15.43
C PRO A 39 25.53 -9.42 16.24
N GLU A 40 24.96 -8.39 15.64
CA GLU A 40 24.05 -7.49 16.32
C GLU A 40 22.73 -8.18 16.67
N GLU A 41 22.09 -7.74 17.77
CA GLU A 41 20.77 -8.25 18.15
C GLU A 41 19.71 -7.86 17.14
N ALA A 42 18.99 -8.85 16.62
CA ALA A 42 17.93 -8.63 15.64
C ALA A 42 16.77 -7.83 16.24
N ARG A 43 16.31 -6.81 15.52
CA ARG A 43 15.17 -5.95 15.88
C ARG A 43 13.98 -6.15 14.95
N VAL A 44 14.23 -6.64 13.74
CA VAL A 44 13.22 -6.97 12.73
C VAL A 44 13.58 -8.32 12.12
N ARG A 45 12.57 -9.17 11.88
CA ARG A 45 12.73 -10.41 11.12
C ARG A 45 11.68 -10.52 10.03
N TYR A 46 12.03 -11.14 8.92
CA TYR A 46 11.10 -11.55 7.88
C TYR A 46 10.22 -12.69 8.38
N VAL A 47 8.92 -12.65 8.07
CA VAL A 47 7.94 -13.67 8.46
C VAL A 47 7.42 -14.42 7.26
N THR A 48 6.79 -13.73 6.31
CA THR A 48 6.13 -14.35 5.16
C THR A 48 5.88 -13.33 4.05
N VAL A 49 5.33 -13.81 2.94
CA VAL A 49 4.93 -12.99 1.79
C VAL A 49 3.57 -13.46 1.26
N TYR A 50 2.78 -12.51 0.78
CA TYR A 50 1.51 -12.75 0.10
C TYR A 50 1.54 -12.10 -1.28
N SER A 51 1.39 -12.90 -2.34
CA SER A 51 1.31 -12.46 -3.75
C SER A 51 -0.07 -12.75 -4.34
N GLY A 52 -0.83 -13.66 -3.71
CA GLY A 52 -2.15 -14.05 -4.20
C GLY A 52 -2.88 -15.06 -3.32
N SER A 53 -3.91 -15.66 -3.90
CA SER A 53 -4.81 -16.60 -3.24
C SER A 53 -4.11 -17.87 -2.75
N GLU A 54 -3.08 -18.32 -3.44
CA GLU A 54 -2.33 -19.54 -3.06
C GLU A 54 -1.59 -19.37 -1.73
N ASP A 55 -1.06 -18.18 -1.47
CA ASP A 55 -0.29 -17.89 -0.26
C ASP A 55 -1.13 -17.92 1.02
N VAL A 56 -2.44 -17.71 0.89
CA VAL A 56 -3.40 -17.89 1.99
C VAL A 56 -4.09 -19.25 1.95
N GLY A 57 -3.75 -20.13 0.99
CA GLY A 57 -4.39 -21.44 0.80
C GLY A 57 -5.82 -21.36 0.29
N ALA A 58 -6.22 -20.25 -0.34
CA ALA A 58 -7.53 -20.09 -0.97
C ALA A 58 -7.57 -20.81 -2.32
N ALA A 59 -8.77 -21.30 -2.70
CA ALA A 59 -8.97 -21.93 -4.00
C ALA A 59 -8.75 -20.91 -5.13
N ARG A 60 -8.10 -21.33 -6.22
CA ARG A 60 -7.97 -20.51 -7.43
C ARG A 60 -9.34 -20.25 -8.06
N LYS A 61 -9.67 -18.99 -8.27
CA LYS A 61 -10.83 -18.63 -9.08
C LYS A 61 -10.52 -18.90 -10.56
N SER A 62 -11.42 -19.63 -11.23
CA SER A 62 -11.36 -19.77 -12.68
C SER A 62 -11.57 -18.40 -13.35
N ARG A 63 -10.77 -18.12 -14.39
CA ARG A 63 -10.91 -16.88 -15.17
C ARG A 63 -12.12 -17.04 -16.11
N THR A 64 -13.32 -16.77 -15.61
CA THR A 64 -14.53 -16.75 -16.43
C THR A 64 -14.68 -15.33 -17.01
N ILE A 65 -14.42 -15.19 -18.30
CA ILE A 65 -14.71 -13.95 -19.03
C ILE A 65 -16.24 -13.90 -19.15
N SER A 66 -16.90 -12.95 -18.51
CA SER A 66 -18.32 -12.76 -18.66
C SER A 66 -18.63 -12.27 -20.07
N LEU A 67 -19.54 -12.97 -20.76
CA LEU A 67 -20.03 -12.58 -22.08
C LEU A 67 -20.57 -11.13 -22.09
N LYS A 68 -21.12 -10.67 -20.97
CA LYS A 68 -21.57 -9.29 -20.74
C LYS A 68 -20.43 -8.27 -20.79
N GLU A 69 -19.25 -8.59 -20.28
CA GLU A 69 -18.07 -7.70 -20.30
C GLU A 69 -17.52 -7.55 -21.73
N THR A 70 -17.57 -8.63 -22.52
CA THR A 70 -17.14 -8.63 -23.92
C THR A 70 -18.07 -7.82 -24.82
N LEU A 71 -19.39 -7.89 -24.59
CA LEU A 71 -20.40 -7.21 -25.40
C LEU A 71 -20.57 -5.73 -25.09
N LEU A 72 -20.32 -5.29 -23.86
CA LEU A 72 -20.58 -3.92 -23.43
C LEU A 72 -19.35 -3.00 -23.45
N GLY A 73 -18.16 -3.48 -23.84
CA GLY A 73 -16.94 -2.68 -24.02
C GLY A 73 -16.51 -1.87 -22.79
N ARG A 74 -16.97 -2.23 -21.58
CA ARG A 74 -16.89 -1.39 -20.38
C ARG A 74 -15.70 -1.66 -19.46
N SER A 75 -14.73 -2.48 -19.83
CA SER A 75 -13.54 -2.65 -19.00
C SER A 75 -12.44 -1.67 -19.43
N ARG A 76 -12.19 -0.63 -18.62
CA ARG A 76 -11.01 0.25 -18.78
C ARG A 76 -9.69 -0.47 -18.52
N VAL A 77 -9.73 -1.66 -17.94
CA VAL A 77 -8.57 -2.53 -17.72
C VAL A 77 -8.72 -3.70 -18.67
N SER A 78 -7.74 -3.90 -19.56
CA SER A 78 -7.75 -5.03 -20.47
C SER A 78 -7.82 -6.33 -19.66
N SER A 79 -8.58 -7.31 -20.16
CA SER A 79 -8.74 -8.62 -19.50
C SER A 79 -7.40 -9.32 -19.27
N GLU A 80 -6.37 -8.98 -20.04
CA GLU A 80 -4.99 -9.48 -19.91
C GLU A 80 -4.24 -8.93 -18.70
N GLN A 81 -4.64 -7.73 -18.20
CA GLN A 81 -4.01 -7.08 -17.04
C GLN A 81 -4.64 -7.50 -15.70
N ARG A 82 -5.78 -8.17 -15.69
CA ARG A 82 -6.43 -8.64 -14.45
C ARG A 82 -5.84 -9.97 -13.99
N ASN A 83 -5.47 -10.01 -12.72
CA ASN A 83 -5.07 -11.25 -12.04
C ASN A 83 -6.07 -11.55 -10.90
N PRO A 84 -7.11 -12.37 -11.12
CA PRO A 84 -8.13 -12.64 -10.11
C PRO A 84 -7.60 -13.39 -8.90
N ASN A 85 -6.42 -13.97 -9.00
CA ASN A 85 -5.78 -14.78 -7.95
C ASN A 85 -4.55 -14.11 -7.33
N GLY A 86 -4.25 -12.85 -7.66
CA GLY A 86 -3.07 -12.17 -7.15
C GLY A 86 -3.08 -10.68 -7.44
N PHE A 87 -1.97 -10.03 -7.14
CA PHE A 87 -1.80 -8.59 -7.34
C PHE A 87 -1.21 -8.27 -8.72
N VAL A 88 -1.50 -7.06 -9.20
CA VAL A 88 -0.89 -6.45 -10.39
C VAL A 88 -0.06 -5.23 -10.03
N LYS A 89 -0.62 -4.31 -9.25
CA LYS A 89 0.08 -3.13 -8.73
C LYS A 89 -0.47 -2.77 -7.34
N PRO A 90 -0.14 -3.57 -6.32
CA PRO A 90 -0.57 -3.28 -4.95
C PRO A 90 0.06 -1.97 -4.48
N PHE A 91 -0.70 -1.16 -3.73
CA PHE A 91 -0.26 0.15 -3.29
C PHE A 91 -0.42 0.33 -1.78
N GLY A 92 -1.63 0.49 -1.29
CA GLY A 92 -1.93 0.62 0.13
C GLY A 92 -2.10 -0.73 0.81
N VAL A 93 -1.72 -0.82 2.06
CA VAL A 93 -1.93 -1.98 2.93
C VAL A 93 -2.42 -1.52 4.29
N ALA A 94 -3.34 -2.28 4.88
CA ALA A 94 -3.79 -2.13 6.26
C ALA A 94 -4.10 -3.50 6.88
N VAL A 95 -4.18 -3.54 8.20
CA VAL A 95 -4.60 -4.74 8.94
C VAL A 95 -5.77 -4.34 9.84
N ASP A 96 -6.81 -5.15 9.86
CA ASP A 96 -7.93 -4.94 10.75
C ASP A 96 -7.80 -5.73 12.07
N GLY A 97 -8.72 -5.48 13.01
CA GLY A 97 -8.71 -6.16 14.31
C GLY A 97 -8.92 -7.67 14.23
N PHE A 98 -9.44 -8.20 13.12
CA PHE A 98 -9.58 -9.65 12.89
C PHE A 98 -8.27 -10.28 12.36
N GLY A 99 -7.27 -9.47 12.01
CA GLY A 99 -6.01 -9.91 11.40
C GLY A 99 -6.12 -10.13 9.88
N ARG A 100 -7.17 -9.61 9.25
CA ARG A 100 -7.28 -9.59 7.79
C ARG A 100 -6.36 -8.51 7.25
N ILE A 101 -5.69 -8.81 6.15
CA ILE A 101 -4.81 -7.88 5.43
C ILE A 101 -5.61 -7.31 4.26
N ILE A 102 -5.78 -6.01 4.25
CA ILE A 102 -6.49 -5.30 3.18
C ILE A 102 -5.45 -4.65 2.28
N VAL A 103 -5.61 -4.77 0.96
CA VAL A 103 -4.66 -4.26 -0.03
C VAL A 103 -5.41 -3.56 -1.15
N THR A 104 -5.04 -2.32 -1.46
CA THR A 104 -5.51 -1.64 -2.67
C THR A 104 -4.63 -2.04 -3.86
N ASP A 105 -5.24 -2.39 -4.98
CA ASP A 105 -4.55 -2.65 -6.26
C ASP A 105 -4.99 -1.63 -7.31
N SER A 106 -4.15 -0.64 -7.51
CA SER A 106 -4.47 0.51 -8.37
C SER A 106 -4.59 0.17 -9.85
N ALA A 107 -3.86 -0.85 -10.33
CA ALA A 107 -3.93 -1.28 -11.73
C ALA A 107 -5.14 -2.20 -12.00
N GLN A 108 -5.58 -2.96 -10.99
CA GLN A 108 -6.79 -3.78 -11.10
C GLN A 108 -8.08 -3.03 -10.78
N ALA A 109 -7.98 -1.77 -10.31
CA ALA A 109 -9.10 -1.01 -9.76
C ALA A 109 -9.85 -1.84 -8.70
N SER A 110 -9.12 -2.41 -7.75
CA SER A 110 -9.58 -3.44 -6.82
C SER A 110 -9.06 -3.18 -5.41
N VAL A 111 -9.85 -3.60 -4.43
CA VAL A 111 -9.41 -3.78 -3.05
C VAL A 111 -9.58 -5.24 -2.69
N VAL A 112 -8.53 -5.84 -2.18
CA VAL A 112 -8.49 -7.27 -1.83
C VAL A 112 -8.35 -7.41 -0.33
N VAL A 113 -9.15 -8.29 0.26
CA VAL A 113 -9.03 -8.73 1.64
C VAL A 113 -8.45 -10.14 1.66
N LEU A 114 -7.29 -10.29 2.26
CA LEU A 114 -6.66 -11.55 2.58
C LEU A 114 -7.04 -11.95 4.01
N ASP A 115 -7.62 -13.11 4.18
CA ASP A 115 -7.88 -13.71 5.50
C ASP A 115 -7.08 -15.02 5.63
N PRO A 116 -5.87 -14.98 6.19
CA PRO A 116 -5.05 -16.16 6.34
C PRO A 116 -5.68 -17.21 7.27
N ALA A 117 -6.44 -16.77 8.28
CA ALA A 117 -7.09 -17.68 9.25
C ALA A 117 -8.23 -18.47 8.58
N ARG A 118 -8.98 -17.84 7.67
CA ARG A 118 -10.08 -18.49 6.94
C ARG A 118 -9.66 -18.99 5.56
N ARG A 119 -8.41 -18.82 5.17
CA ARG A 119 -7.87 -19.16 3.83
C ARG A 119 -8.68 -18.52 2.71
N GLN A 120 -8.93 -17.21 2.82
CA GLN A 120 -9.75 -16.47 1.86
C GLN A 120 -8.96 -15.35 1.17
N PHE A 121 -9.25 -15.18 -0.10
CA PHE A 121 -8.79 -14.07 -0.94
C PHE A 121 -10.03 -13.43 -1.56
N LEU A 122 -10.45 -12.28 -1.02
CA LEU A 122 -11.75 -11.68 -1.29
C LEU A 122 -11.60 -10.28 -1.92
N PRO A 123 -11.75 -10.14 -3.25
CA PRO A 123 -11.88 -8.82 -3.86
C PRO A 123 -13.21 -8.18 -3.45
N ILE A 124 -13.16 -6.91 -2.99
CA ILE A 124 -14.38 -6.16 -2.59
C ILE A 124 -15.22 -5.71 -3.79
N ASN A 125 -14.68 -5.74 -5.01
CA ASN A 125 -15.29 -5.18 -6.23
C ASN A 125 -16.66 -5.77 -6.60
N GLU A 126 -17.00 -6.94 -6.09
CA GLU A 126 -18.17 -7.71 -6.53
C GLU A 126 -19.41 -7.44 -5.67
N ALA A 127 -19.26 -6.77 -4.52
CA ALA A 127 -20.34 -6.67 -3.54
C ALA A 127 -21.56 -5.82 -3.96
N THR A 128 -21.45 -5.00 -5.00
CA THR A 128 -22.53 -4.09 -5.41
C THR A 128 -23.01 -4.25 -6.85
N GLY A 129 -22.39 -5.16 -7.63
CA GLY A 129 -22.70 -5.32 -9.06
C GLY A 129 -22.32 -4.11 -9.94
N ARG A 130 -21.67 -3.09 -9.38
CA ARG A 130 -21.14 -1.91 -10.09
C ARG A 130 -19.62 -1.84 -9.92
N ALA A 131 -18.92 -1.35 -10.94
CA ALA A 131 -17.49 -1.02 -10.81
C ALA A 131 -17.33 0.11 -9.78
N MET A 132 -16.97 -0.23 -8.55
CA MET A 132 -16.87 0.73 -7.44
C MET A 132 -15.60 1.58 -7.53
N PHE A 133 -14.47 0.98 -7.84
CA PHE A 133 -13.16 1.63 -7.82
C PHE A 133 -12.71 2.07 -9.22
N ARG A 134 -11.91 3.14 -9.26
CA ARG A 134 -11.19 3.57 -10.46
C ARG A 134 -9.69 3.45 -10.29
N VAL A 135 -9.14 4.10 -9.25
CA VAL A 135 -7.72 4.07 -8.91
C VAL A 135 -7.60 4.11 -7.38
N PRO A 136 -7.90 2.99 -6.69
CA PRO A 136 -7.77 2.92 -5.24
C PRO A 136 -6.29 2.95 -4.84
N VAL A 137 -5.94 3.82 -3.89
CA VAL A 137 -4.57 4.08 -3.44
C VAL A 137 -4.50 4.11 -1.92
N GLY A 138 -5.13 5.10 -1.29
CA GLY A 138 -5.14 5.28 0.15
C GLY A 138 -5.94 4.21 0.86
N LEU A 139 -5.51 3.82 2.06
CA LEU A 139 -6.19 2.80 2.85
C LEU A 139 -6.01 3.07 4.34
N ALA A 140 -7.11 3.00 5.09
CA ALA A 140 -7.10 3.01 6.55
C ALA A 140 -8.19 2.08 7.10
N VAL A 141 -8.02 1.65 8.34
CA VAL A 141 -9.01 0.87 9.09
C VAL A 141 -9.18 1.51 10.46
N ASP A 142 -10.42 1.63 10.91
CA ASP A 142 -10.73 2.16 12.25
C ASP A 142 -10.86 1.05 13.32
N GLY A 143 -11.04 1.45 14.57
CA GLY A 143 -11.19 0.53 15.70
C GLY A 143 -12.47 -0.32 15.65
N SER A 144 -13.45 0.03 14.83
CA SER A 144 -14.66 -0.73 14.55
C SER A 144 -14.51 -1.66 13.33
N ASN A 145 -13.32 -1.72 12.75
CA ASN A 145 -12.97 -2.45 11.53
C ASN A 145 -13.68 -1.93 10.26
N ASN A 146 -14.11 -0.67 10.23
CA ASN A 146 -14.52 -0.04 8.99
C ASN A 146 -13.28 0.25 8.14
N ILE A 147 -13.42 0.04 6.84
CA ILE A 147 -12.36 0.18 5.85
C ILE A 147 -12.60 1.46 5.05
N TYR A 148 -11.61 2.36 5.04
CA TYR A 148 -11.63 3.61 4.29
C TYR A 148 -10.68 3.49 3.10
N VAL A 149 -11.19 3.70 1.89
CA VAL A 149 -10.43 3.57 0.63
C VAL A 149 -10.41 4.90 -0.09
N GLY A 150 -9.25 5.51 -0.19
CA GLY A 150 -9.02 6.71 -1.01
C GLY A 150 -8.88 6.31 -2.47
N ASP A 151 -9.81 6.77 -3.30
CA ASP A 151 -9.79 6.50 -4.73
C ASP A 151 -9.49 7.81 -5.50
N THR A 152 -8.27 7.90 -6.04
CA THR A 152 -7.80 9.09 -6.74
C THR A 152 -8.53 9.31 -8.08
N GLY A 153 -9.07 8.25 -8.67
CA GLY A 153 -9.86 8.34 -9.89
C GLY A 153 -11.31 8.76 -9.67
N LEU A 154 -11.87 8.45 -8.49
CA LEU A 154 -13.19 8.91 -8.04
C LEU A 154 -13.10 10.26 -7.31
N LYS A 155 -11.90 10.64 -6.83
CA LYS A 155 -11.65 11.84 -6.03
C LYS A 155 -12.45 11.85 -4.73
N ALA A 156 -12.53 10.71 -4.07
CA ALA A 156 -13.34 10.50 -2.88
C ALA A 156 -12.77 9.38 -2.01
N VAL A 157 -13.22 9.30 -0.77
CA VAL A 157 -12.99 8.18 0.12
C VAL A 157 -14.25 7.34 0.22
N LEU A 158 -14.15 6.04 -0.10
CA LEU A 158 -15.24 5.07 0.04
C LEU A 158 -15.12 4.36 1.39
N VAL A 159 -16.22 4.19 2.08
CA VAL A 159 -16.27 3.55 3.40
C VAL A 159 -17.03 2.23 3.32
N PHE A 160 -16.40 1.18 3.87
CA PHE A 160 -16.99 -0.16 3.96
C PHE A 160 -17.05 -0.60 5.41
N GLY A 161 -18.06 -1.38 5.75
CA GLY A 161 -18.16 -2.01 7.07
C GLY A 161 -17.22 -3.22 7.22
N PRO A 162 -17.13 -3.81 8.43
CA PRO A 162 -16.36 -5.00 8.70
C PRO A 162 -16.85 -6.24 7.94
N ASP A 163 -18.11 -6.22 7.48
CA ASP A 163 -18.75 -7.19 6.59
C ASP A 163 -18.42 -6.98 5.11
N LEU A 164 -17.55 -6.01 4.79
CA LEU A 164 -17.15 -5.58 3.46
C LEU A 164 -18.26 -4.94 2.62
N ALA A 165 -19.41 -4.64 3.23
CA ALA A 165 -20.49 -3.93 2.56
C ALA A 165 -20.20 -2.43 2.50
N PHE A 166 -20.51 -1.81 1.36
CA PHE A 166 -20.40 -0.36 1.19
C PHE A 166 -21.34 0.39 2.16
N ARG A 167 -20.83 1.43 2.80
CA ARG A 167 -21.57 2.27 3.76
C ARG A 167 -21.82 3.67 3.22
N SER A 168 -20.77 4.38 2.85
CA SER A 168 -20.85 5.80 2.47
C SER A 168 -19.66 6.24 1.63
N THR A 169 -19.72 7.49 1.19
CA THR A 169 -18.62 8.19 0.52
C THR A 169 -18.36 9.50 1.27
N ILE A 170 -17.08 9.77 1.55
CA ILE A 170 -16.63 11.02 2.17
C ILE A 170 -15.91 11.86 1.11
N GLY A 171 -16.20 13.17 1.07
CA GLY A 171 -15.65 14.10 0.10
C GLY A 171 -16.25 13.93 -1.30
N GLY A 172 -15.52 14.38 -2.32
CA GLY A 172 -15.94 14.36 -3.71
C GLY A 172 -15.11 15.33 -4.57
N HIS A 173 -15.49 15.45 -5.83
CA HIS A 173 -14.78 16.25 -6.83
C HIS A 173 -14.47 17.69 -6.41
N ASP A 174 -15.37 18.32 -5.65
CA ASP A 174 -15.21 19.71 -5.22
C ASP A 174 -14.21 19.83 -4.05
N GLN A 175 -14.09 18.80 -3.24
CA GLN A 175 -13.27 18.81 -2.03
C GLN A 175 -11.90 18.18 -2.25
N MET A 176 -11.80 17.09 -3.01
CA MET A 176 -10.58 16.31 -3.23
C MET A 176 -10.19 16.25 -4.70
N GLU A 177 -8.88 16.07 -4.94
CA GLU A 177 -8.36 15.82 -6.29
C GLU A 177 -7.61 14.48 -6.38
N ALA A 178 -6.79 14.14 -5.38
CA ALA A 178 -6.04 12.90 -5.35
C ALA A 178 -5.85 12.40 -3.89
N PRO A 179 -6.90 11.84 -3.25
CA PRO A 179 -6.80 11.27 -1.90
C PRO A 179 -5.90 10.03 -1.92
N SER A 180 -4.62 10.21 -1.55
CA SER A 180 -3.57 9.19 -1.68
C SER A 180 -3.21 8.50 -0.38
N GLY A 181 -3.25 9.19 0.76
CA GLY A 181 -2.94 8.66 2.08
C GLY A 181 -4.09 8.87 3.05
N LEU A 182 -4.37 7.86 3.87
CA LEU A 182 -5.46 7.89 4.85
C LEU A 182 -4.95 7.42 6.21
N ALA A 183 -5.47 8.06 7.29
CA ALA A 183 -5.32 7.56 8.66
C ALA A 183 -6.56 7.92 9.48
N VAL A 184 -6.95 7.04 10.41
CA VAL A 184 -8.05 7.31 11.36
C VAL A 184 -7.49 7.54 12.75
N ASP A 185 -7.85 8.66 13.36
CA ASP A 185 -7.69 8.90 14.78
C ASP A 185 -8.99 8.53 15.50
N GLN A 186 -9.01 7.32 16.05
CA GLN A 186 -10.18 6.80 16.75
C GLN A 186 -10.53 7.62 17.99
N ALA A 187 -9.53 8.13 18.69
CA ALA A 187 -9.74 8.90 19.92
C ALA A 187 -10.43 10.25 19.65
N ARG A 188 -10.13 10.86 18.49
CA ARG A 188 -10.67 12.18 18.11
C ARG A 188 -11.77 12.08 17.05
N GLN A 189 -12.12 10.87 16.62
CA GLN A 189 -13.10 10.61 15.56
C GLN A 189 -12.78 11.39 14.28
N ARG A 190 -11.49 11.40 13.87
CA ARG A 190 -11.01 12.11 12.70
C ARG A 190 -10.47 11.15 11.65
N LEU A 191 -10.84 11.41 10.40
CA LEU A 191 -10.21 10.82 9.22
C LEU A 191 -9.28 11.87 8.60
N TYR A 192 -7.99 11.58 8.58
CA TYR A 192 -6.99 12.36 7.89
C TYR A 192 -6.85 11.86 6.46
N VAL A 193 -6.87 12.78 5.49
CA VAL A 193 -6.75 12.49 4.06
C VAL A 193 -5.67 13.37 3.46
N VAL A 194 -4.59 12.77 2.98
CA VAL A 194 -3.60 13.47 2.16
C VAL A 194 -4.12 13.59 0.75
N ASP A 195 -4.27 14.82 0.27
CA ASP A 195 -4.53 15.11 -1.14
C ASP A 195 -3.22 15.51 -1.84
N SER A 196 -2.62 14.56 -2.53
CA SER A 196 -1.31 14.77 -3.17
C SER A 196 -1.29 15.90 -4.18
N ARG A 197 -2.37 16.08 -4.96
CA ARG A 197 -2.42 17.09 -6.02
C ARG A 197 -2.77 18.47 -5.50
N LYS A 198 -3.57 18.54 -4.44
CA LYS A 198 -3.87 19.81 -3.76
C LYS A 198 -2.77 20.23 -2.80
N HIS A 199 -1.79 19.35 -2.53
CA HIS A 199 -0.69 19.59 -1.58
C HIS A 199 -1.18 19.94 -0.17
N VAL A 200 -2.16 19.18 0.34
CA VAL A 200 -2.81 19.44 1.62
C VAL A 200 -3.11 18.17 2.39
N LEU A 201 -3.25 18.34 3.70
CA LEU A 201 -3.89 17.39 4.60
C LEU A 201 -5.30 17.88 4.90
N LEU A 202 -6.30 17.07 4.58
CA LEU A 202 -7.72 17.31 4.89
C LEU A 202 -8.11 16.49 6.11
N VAL A 203 -8.94 17.04 6.97
CA VAL A 203 -9.41 16.38 8.19
C VAL A 203 -10.93 16.34 8.17
N TYR A 204 -11.47 15.14 8.21
CA TYR A 204 -12.91 14.90 8.21
C TYR A 204 -13.37 14.31 9.54
N ASP A 205 -14.57 14.63 9.94
CA ASP A 205 -15.28 13.93 11.00
C ASP A 205 -15.72 12.55 10.51
N VAL A 206 -15.38 11.49 11.24
CA VAL A 206 -15.65 10.10 10.85
C VAL A 206 -17.16 9.79 10.83
N ALA A 207 -17.92 10.35 11.79
CA ALA A 207 -19.34 10.04 11.93
C ALA A 207 -20.20 10.78 10.90
N THR A 208 -19.86 12.03 10.60
CA THR A 208 -20.68 12.89 9.73
C THR A 208 -20.14 12.99 8.30
N GLY A 209 -18.85 12.67 8.09
CA GLY A 209 -18.17 12.87 6.82
C GLY A 209 -17.91 14.34 6.48
N ASN A 210 -18.10 15.28 7.41
CA ASN A 210 -17.89 16.70 7.20
C ASN A 210 -16.41 17.09 7.28
N LEU A 211 -15.97 17.99 6.40
CA LEU A 211 -14.64 18.57 6.44
C LEU A 211 -14.52 19.50 7.65
N GLN A 212 -13.58 19.19 8.56
CA GLN A 212 -13.31 19.96 9.78
C GLN A 212 -12.16 20.94 9.61
N ALA A 213 -11.09 20.52 8.89
CA ALA A 213 -9.89 21.33 8.73
C ALA A 213 -9.16 21.02 7.44
N ARG A 214 -8.33 21.97 7.02
CA ARG A 214 -7.38 21.86 5.92
C ARG A 214 -6.06 22.43 6.36
N VAL A 215 -4.98 21.67 6.23
CA VAL A 215 -3.61 22.06 6.60
C VAL A 215 -2.74 22.00 5.36
N GLY A 216 -1.86 22.99 5.20
CA GLY A 216 -0.84 23.03 4.16
C GLY A 216 -1.31 23.68 2.85
N LYS A 217 -0.33 23.85 2.02
CA LYS A 217 -0.38 24.34 0.62
C LYS A 217 0.88 23.86 -0.08
N ARG A 218 0.99 24.09 -1.40
CA ARG A 218 2.23 23.78 -2.11
C ARG A 218 3.39 24.67 -1.67
N GLY A 219 4.51 24.04 -1.27
CA GLY A 219 5.73 24.74 -0.91
C GLY A 219 6.77 23.85 -0.23
N THR A 220 7.76 24.48 0.42
CA THR A 220 8.91 23.85 1.07
C THR A 220 9.07 24.27 2.54
N GLU A 221 8.35 25.32 2.96
CA GLU A 221 8.40 25.82 4.33
C GLU A 221 7.70 24.85 5.31
N GLU A 222 7.79 25.14 6.59
CA GLU A 222 7.11 24.40 7.65
C GLU A 222 5.59 24.43 7.46
N GLY A 223 4.96 23.25 7.47
CA GLY A 223 3.53 23.09 7.21
C GLY A 223 3.12 23.24 5.75
N GLU A 224 4.07 23.33 4.81
CA GLU A 224 3.84 23.30 3.38
C GLU A 224 4.26 21.96 2.80
N PHE A 225 3.58 21.49 1.76
CA PHE A 225 3.82 20.18 1.17
C PHE A 225 4.16 20.25 -0.32
N ASN A 226 4.93 19.27 -0.78
CA ASN A 226 5.19 19.06 -2.20
C ASN A 226 4.89 17.60 -2.58
N PHE A 227 3.70 17.37 -3.16
CA PHE A 227 3.15 16.04 -3.45
C PHE A 227 3.23 15.09 -2.24
N PRO A 228 2.60 15.42 -1.10
CA PRO A 228 2.53 14.51 0.03
C PRO A 228 1.80 13.23 -0.38
N THR A 229 2.17 12.06 0.18
CA THR A 229 1.62 10.78 -0.29
C THR A 229 0.92 9.98 0.78
N ALA A 230 1.36 10.05 2.04
CA ALA A 230 0.79 9.25 3.11
C ALA A 230 0.71 10.02 4.42
N VAL A 231 -0.14 9.54 5.33
CA VAL A 231 -0.32 10.05 6.67
C VAL A 231 -0.46 8.90 7.66
N ALA A 232 0.06 9.07 8.86
CA ALA A 232 -0.14 8.15 9.98
C ALA A 232 -0.40 8.93 11.27
N VAL A 233 -1.13 8.31 12.21
CA VAL A 233 -1.38 8.87 13.55
C VAL A 233 -0.73 7.97 14.60
N GLY A 234 0.10 8.57 15.44
CA GLY A 234 0.72 7.91 16.58
C GLY A 234 -0.25 7.67 17.74
N PRO A 235 0.07 6.77 18.67
CA PRO A 235 -0.70 6.59 19.91
C PRO A 235 -0.81 7.86 20.75
N ASP A 236 0.17 8.74 20.66
CA ASP A 236 0.21 10.05 21.33
C ASP A 236 -0.62 11.14 20.62
N GLY A 237 -1.23 10.79 19.48
CA GLY A 237 -2.05 11.67 18.66
C GLY A 237 -1.27 12.57 17.71
N ARG A 238 0.05 12.45 17.62
CA ARG A 238 0.83 13.13 16.59
C ARG A 238 0.48 12.62 15.20
N VAL A 239 0.42 13.55 14.26
CA VAL A 239 0.11 13.28 12.85
C VAL A 239 1.40 13.43 12.04
N TYR A 240 1.77 12.37 11.35
CA TYR A 240 2.98 12.30 10.53
C TYR A 240 2.59 12.28 9.06
N VAL A 241 3.11 13.21 8.26
CA VAL A 241 2.81 13.32 6.82
C VAL A 241 4.08 13.13 6.00
N THR A 242 4.07 12.18 5.09
CA THR A 242 5.18 11.98 4.15
C THR A 242 5.11 13.02 3.04
N ASP A 243 6.02 13.97 3.06
CA ASP A 243 6.17 15.04 2.08
C ASP A 243 7.19 14.62 1.01
N THR A 244 6.70 13.82 0.04
CA THR A 244 7.51 12.99 -0.86
C THR A 244 8.51 13.79 -1.67
N MET A 245 8.09 14.88 -2.32
CA MET A 245 8.98 15.63 -3.20
C MET A 245 9.90 16.61 -2.46
N ASN A 246 9.64 16.85 -1.16
CA ASN A 246 10.56 17.54 -0.26
C ASN A 246 11.46 16.55 0.51
N CYS A 247 11.32 15.23 0.27
CA CYS A 247 12.14 14.17 0.87
C CYS A 247 12.15 14.22 2.41
N ARG A 248 11.00 14.53 3.03
CA ARG A 248 10.87 14.67 4.48
C ARG A 248 9.57 14.07 5.00
N VAL A 249 9.48 13.95 6.32
CA VAL A 249 8.24 13.72 7.07
C VAL A 249 7.98 14.94 7.92
N GLU A 250 6.81 15.52 7.83
CA GLU A 250 6.34 16.58 8.73
C GLU A 250 5.49 16.00 9.85
N VAL A 251 5.67 16.56 11.04
CA VAL A 251 5.00 16.12 12.27
C VAL A 251 4.16 17.26 12.80
N PHE A 252 2.87 16.96 13.03
CA PHE A 252 1.90 17.89 13.60
C PHE A 252 1.39 17.36 14.94
N GLY A 253 0.99 18.29 15.80
CA GLY A 253 0.25 17.97 17.02
C GLY A 253 -1.17 17.48 16.73
N PRO A 254 -1.87 16.97 17.77
CA PRO A 254 -3.28 16.60 17.64
C PRO A 254 -4.19 17.81 17.36
N ASP A 255 -3.71 19.01 17.60
CA ASP A 255 -4.31 20.31 17.28
C ASP A 255 -3.98 20.82 15.88
N LEU A 256 -3.20 20.04 15.11
CA LEU A 256 -2.75 20.33 13.74
C LEU A 256 -1.70 21.45 13.62
N HIS A 257 -1.12 21.90 14.72
CA HIS A 257 0.05 22.78 14.65
C HIS A 257 1.31 22.00 14.30
N PHE A 258 2.15 22.59 13.46
CA PHE A 258 3.46 22.04 13.10
C PHE A 258 4.33 21.92 14.35
N ILE A 259 4.98 20.76 14.52
CA ILE A 259 5.91 20.48 15.61
C ILE A 259 7.34 20.43 15.10
N SER A 260 7.60 19.63 14.08
CA SER A 260 8.93 19.38 13.55
C SER A 260 8.86 18.71 12.17
N ALA A 261 10.01 18.61 11.52
CA ALA A 261 10.21 17.78 10.35
C ALA A 261 11.50 16.98 10.47
N PHE A 262 11.57 15.82 9.83
CA PHE A 262 12.79 15.03 9.72
C PHE A 262 12.94 14.43 8.34
N GLY A 263 14.17 14.09 7.98
CA GLY A 263 14.52 13.67 6.64
C GLY A 263 14.99 14.81 5.75
N SER A 264 15.75 14.47 4.73
CA SER A 264 16.21 15.36 3.67
C SER A 264 16.65 14.53 2.47
N LEU A 265 16.83 15.13 1.32
CA LEU A 265 17.36 14.44 0.15
C LEU A 265 18.79 13.95 0.43
N GLY A 266 19.06 12.65 0.23
CA GLY A 266 20.39 12.08 0.39
C GLY A 266 20.40 10.57 0.58
N VAL A 267 21.60 10.01 0.83
CA VAL A 267 21.84 8.55 0.89
C VAL A 267 22.21 8.03 2.29
N ARG A 268 22.31 8.92 3.27
CA ARG A 268 22.67 8.55 4.65
C ARG A 268 21.44 8.04 5.42
N PRO A 269 21.61 7.30 6.51
CA PRO A 269 20.52 6.98 7.42
C PRO A 269 19.74 8.24 7.82
N GLY A 270 18.41 8.18 7.77
CA GLY A 270 17.56 9.33 8.03
C GLY A 270 17.34 10.26 6.84
N GLN A 271 18.02 10.04 5.72
CA GLN A 271 17.77 10.75 4.46
C GLN A 271 16.89 9.91 3.54
N PHE A 272 16.15 10.57 2.65
CA PHE A 272 15.24 9.95 1.71
C PHE A 272 15.56 10.40 0.27
N ARG A 273 15.10 9.58 -0.67
CA ARG A 273 15.03 9.98 -2.07
C ARG A 273 13.59 10.08 -2.55
N ARG A 274 12.77 9.10 -2.15
CA ARG A 274 11.36 9.08 -2.53
C ARG A 274 10.50 8.40 -1.44
N PRO A 275 10.37 9.03 -0.27
CA PRO A 275 9.55 8.48 0.80
C PRO A 275 8.08 8.41 0.36
N LYS A 276 7.37 7.32 0.67
CA LYS A 276 5.99 7.09 0.26
C LYS A 276 5.05 6.75 1.40
N GLY A 277 5.08 5.51 1.85
CA GLY A 277 4.22 5.03 2.92
C GLY A 277 4.78 5.38 4.30
N ILE A 278 3.89 5.55 5.26
CA ILE A 278 4.24 5.81 6.65
C ILE A 278 3.31 5.06 7.59
N ALA A 279 3.85 4.51 8.66
CA ALA A 279 3.09 3.87 9.74
C ALA A 279 3.75 4.17 11.09
N VAL A 280 2.98 4.08 12.19
CA VAL A 280 3.47 4.29 13.55
C VAL A 280 2.99 3.14 14.43
N ASP A 281 3.90 2.53 15.19
CA ASP A 281 3.56 1.42 16.09
C ASP A 281 3.06 1.89 17.48
N ALA A 282 2.82 0.93 18.36
CA ALA A 282 2.33 1.19 19.71
C ALA A 282 3.36 1.90 20.61
N GLU A 283 4.64 1.79 20.28
CA GLU A 283 5.74 2.44 20.99
C GLU A 283 6.18 3.78 20.35
N ASN A 284 5.35 4.34 19.45
CA ASN A 284 5.65 5.55 18.67
C ASN A 284 6.90 5.44 17.78
N VAL A 285 7.29 4.24 17.34
CA VAL A 285 8.28 4.09 16.29
C VAL A 285 7.62 4.36 14.95
N VAL A 286 8.25 5.21 14.16
CA VAL A 286 7.77 5.64 12.84
C VAL A 286 8.48 4.83 11.76
N TYR A 287 7.72 4.26 10.85
CA TYR A 287 8.20 3.46 9.72
C TYR A 287 7.90 4.19 8.42
N VAL A 288 8.91 4.41 7.59
CA VAL A 288 8.77 5.14 6.31
C VAL A 288 9.38 4.31 5.19
N THR A 289 8.60 3.97 4.15
CA THR A 289 9.13 3.32 2.95
C THR A 289 9.80 4.34 2.04
N ASP A 290 10.96 3.97 1.47
CA ASP A 290 11.58 4.72 0.39
C ASP A 290 11.60 3.88 -0.90
N SER A 291 10.80 4.30 -1.88
CA SER A 291 10.62 3.53 -3.11
C SER A 291 11.84 3.51 -4.02
N ASP A 292 12.69 4.52 -3.98
CA ASP A 292 13.89 4.60 -4.80
C ASP A 292 15.08 3.89 -4.15
N TYR A 293 15.13 3.84 -2.80
CA TYR A 293 16.13 3.05 -2.06
C TYR A 293 15.70 1.61 -1.80
N ASN A 294 14.48 1.24 -2.14
CA ASN A 294 13.98 -0.12 -2.00
C ASN A 294 14.11 -0.66 -0.56
N ASN A 295 13.79 0.18 0.41
CA ASN A 295 13.83 -0.14 1.83
C ASN A 295 12.68 0.52 2.59
N PHE A 296 12.57 0.22 3.87
CA PHE A 296 11.91 1.10 4.82
C PHE A 296 12.86 1.46 5.95
N GLN A 297 12.73 2.68 6.44
CA GLN A 297 13.50 3.20 7.57
C GLN A 297 12.63 3.32 8.80
N MET A 298 13.24 3.13 9.95
CA MET A 298 12.62 3.25 11.28
C MET A 298 13.19 4.45 12.01
N PHE A 299 12.31 5.19 12.69
CA PHE A 299 12.65 6.41 13.42
C PHE A 299 12.00 6.41 14.79
N THR A 300 12.61 7.14 15.74
CA THR A 300 11.92 7.53 16.97
C THR A 300 10.79 8.53 16.64
N ALA A 301 9.89 8.77 17.60
CA ALA A 301 8.86 9.82 17.49
C ALA A 301 9.44 11.23 17.25
N ALA A 302 10.70 11.45 17.62
CA ALA A 302 11.43 12.70 17.40
C ALA A 302 12.15 12.76 16.03
N GLY A 303 11.99 11.73 15.19
CA GLY A 303 12.60 11.68 13.87
C GLY A 303 14.08 11.25 13.84
N GLN A 304 14.62 10.71 14.95
CA GLN A 304 15.97 10.16 14.96
C GLN A 304 15.98 8.79 14.26
N PRO A 305 16.87 8.55 13.28
CA PRO A 305 16.96 7.28 12.58
C PRO A 305 17.43 6.17 13.52
N LEU A 306 16.75 5.03 13.47
CA LEU A 306 17.06 3.84 14.25
C LEU A 306 17.77 2.78 13.40
N MET A 307 17.18 2.46 12.25
CA MET A 307 17.70 1.48 11.29
C MET A 307 16.92 1.51 9.97
N TRP A 308 17.41 0.77 8.98
CA TRP A 308 16.65 0.48 7.75
C TRP A 308 16.58 -1.02 7.52
N VAL A 309 15.56 -1.46 6.78
CA VAL A 309 15.30 -2.85 6.44
C VAL A 309 15.02 -2.93 4.95
N GLY A 310 15.65 -3.90 4.30
CA GLY A 310 15.49 -4.14 2.87
C GLY A 310 16.61 -3.53 2.03
N GLU A 311 16.74 -4.10 0.86
CA GLU A 311 17.59 -3.69 -0.25
C GLU A 311 16.90 -4.10 -1.55
N MET A 312 17.35 -3.62 -2.69
CA MET A 312 16.76 -3.93 -3.99
C MET A 312 16.84 -5.42 -4.33
N GLY A 313 15.70 -6.05 -4.64
CA GLY A 313 15.65 -7.44 -5.13
C GLY A 313 14.31 -8.12 -4.94
N GLU A 314 14.28 -9.44 -5.23
CA GLU A 314 13.09 -10.29 -5.24
C GLU A 314 13.07 -11.33 -4.12
N ARG A 315 14.18 -11.54 -3.40
CA ARG A 315 14.27 -12.54 -2.32
C ARG A 315 13.47 -12.09 -1.09
N PRO A 316 13.15 -13.00 -0.17
CA PRO A 316 12.62 -12.62 1.14
C PRO A 316 13.48 -11.55 1.81
N GLY A 317 12.83 -10.47 2.26
CA GLY A 317 13.49 -9.31 2.87
C GLY A 317 14.10 -8.30 1.91
N GLN A 318 14.25 -8.62 0.62
CA GLN A 318 14.56 -7.64 -0.43
C GLN A 318 13.27 -7.00 -0.93
N LEU A 319 13.31 -5.73 -1.27
CA LEU A 319 12.16 -4.95 -1.70
C LEU A 319 12.38 -4.39 -3.12
N LEU A 320 11.28 -4.16 -3.85
CA LEU A 320 11.35 -3.48 -5.13
C LEU A 320 10.13 -2.56 -5.32
N LEU A 321 10.40 -1.25 -5.36
CA LEU A 321 9.41 -0.17 -5.36
C LEU A 321 8.39 -0.32 -4.21
N PRO A 322 8.83 -0.36 -2.93
CA PRO A 322 7.91 -0.36 -1.81
C PRO A 322 7.04 0.89 -1.84
N ALA A 323 5.77 0.73 -1.50
CA ALA A 323 4.78 1.81 -1.48
C ALA A 323 4.15 1.94 -0.10
N GLY A 324 3.00 1.31 0.12
CA GLY A 324 2.32 1.35 1.41
C GLY A 324 3.05 0.50 2.47
N ILE A 325 2.94 0.95 3.70
CA ILE A 325 3.39 0.23 4.89
C ILE A 325 2.31 0.32 5.97
N ALA A 326 2.09 -0.76 6.69
CA ALA A 326 1.19 -0.79 7.83
C ALA A 326 1.83 -1.53 9.00
N VAL A 327 1.37 -1.22 10.21
CA VAL A 327 1.79 -1.92 11.43
C VAL A 327 0.56 -2.51 12.13
N ASP A 328 0.57 -3.82 12.32
CA ASP A 328 -0.31 -4.47 13.27
C ASP A 328 0.26 -4.26 14.68
N ARG A 329 -0.32 -3.31 15.39
CA ARG A 329 0.15 -2.91 16.73
C ARG A 329 0.00 -4.02 17.77
N GLN A 330 -0.97 -4.92 17.59
CA GLN A 330 -1.21 -6.02 18.54
C GLN A 330 -0.25 -7.18 18.33
N ARG A 331 0.02 -7.51 17.05
CA ARG A 331 0.86 -8.65 16.66
C ARG A 331 2.31 -8.26 16.39
N ARG A 332 2.62 -6.96 16.45
CA ARG A 332 3.94 -6.37 16.15
C ARG A 332 4.42 -6.71 14.74
N LEU A 333 3.49 -6.83 13.78
CA LEU A 333 3.81 -7.12 12.40
C LEU A 333 3.92 -5.82 11.59
N ILE A 334 4.88 -5.80 10.68
CA ILE A 334 5.10 -4.71 9.72
C ILE A 334 4.81 -5.30 8.35
N LEU A 335 3.88 -4.70 7.62
CA LEU A 335 3.47 -5.14 6.30
C LEU A 335 3.89 -4.09 5.27
N VAL A 336 4.56 -4.54 4.21
CA VAL A 336 5.07 -3.65 3.15
C VAL A 336 4.54 -4.11 1.80
N CYS A 337 3.81 -3.23 1.10
CA CYS A 337 3.41 -3.43 -0.30
C CYS A 337 4.55 -3.13 -1.25
N GLU A 338 4.79 -4.01 -2.20
CA GLU A 338 5.78 -3.85 -3.27
C GLU A 338 5.08 -3.83 -4.64
N GLN A 339 5.19 -2.72 -5.34
CA GLN A 339 4.51 -2.54 -6.62
C GLN A 339 5.09 -3.41 -7.73
N TYR A 340 6.41 -3.53 -7.81
CA TYR A 340 7.07 -4.27 -8.89
C TYR A 340 7.02 -5.79 -8.65
N ASN A 341 7.34 -6.23 -7.44
CA ASN A 341 7.26 -7.65 -7.07
C ASN A 341 5.81 -8.14 -6.89
N ARG A 342 4.82 -7.26 -6.93
CA ARG A 342 3.38 -7.57 -6.86
C ARG A 342 3.02 -8.40 -5.64
N ARG A 343 3.49 -7.98 -4.47
CA ARG A 343 3.34 -8.74 -3.23
C ARG A 343 3.26 -7.83 -2.00
N VAL A 344 2.86 -8.42 -0.89
CA VAL A 344 2.98 -7.84 0.45
C VAL A 344 3.95 -8.71 1.25
N GLN A 345 5.04 -8.15 1.71
CA GLN A 345 5.92 -8.81 2.67
C GLN A 345 5.52 -8.47 4.10
N VAL A 346 5.63 -9.46 4.96
CA VAL A 346 5.35 -9.34 6.40
C VAL A 346 6.65 -9.55 7.16
N PHE A 347 6.94 -8.59 8.02
CA PHE A 347 8.05 -8.61 8.96
C PHE A 347 7.47 -8.57 10.38
N GLU A 348 8.26 -8.96 11.35
CA GLU A 348 7.93 -8.87 12.76
C GLU A 348 8.99 -8.02 13.47
N ARG A 349 8.52 -7.11 14.30
CA ARG A 349 9.40 -6.42 15.23
C ARG A 349 9.73 -7.33 16.41
N VAL A 350 11.00 -7.67 16.56
CA VAL A 350 11.54 -8.51 17.65
C VAL A 350 12.35 -7.64 18.61
N GLY A 351 12.58 -8.15 19.81
CA GLY A 351 13.33 -7.43 20.85
C GLY A 351 12.48 -6.56 21.78
N PRO A 352 13.07 -6.04 22.85
CA PRO A 352 12.37 -5.20 23.82
C PRO A 352 11.94 -3.88 23.18
N PRO A 353 10.85 -3.26 23.66
CA PRO A 353 10.49 -1.92 23.23
C PRO A 353 11.59 -0.92 23.64
N GLY A 354 12.04 -0.13 22.69
CA GLY A 354 12.73 1.14 22.98
C GLY A 354 14.14 1.07 23.60
N LYS A 355 15.06 0.20 23.12
CA LYS A 355 16.50 0.44 23.32
C LYS A 355 17.18 0.75 22.01
#